data_493178565cba4603c49ef036f39e4b89
#
_entry.id   493178565cba4603c49ef036f39e4b89
#
_cell.length_a   1.000
_cell.length_b   1.000
_cell.length_c   1.000
_cell.angle_alpha   90.00
_cell.angle_beta   90.00
_cell.angle_gamma   90.00
#
_symmetry.space_group_name_H-M   'P 1'
#
loop_
_entity.id
_entity.type
_entity.pdbx_description
1 polymer ?
#
loop_
_entity_poly.entity_id
_entity_poly.type
_entity_poly.pdbx_seq_one_letter_code
_entity_poly.pdbx_strand_id
1 'polypeptide(L)'
;MDAQFTAEDFPGGLRACMEAILMVADQPQHAADLARVLGVGEQEARAALERLRSQYDEEGRGFELRHTARGWQFASRAQYEQVVSAFVTDGQTARLSQAALEAL
;
A
#
# COMPACT_ATOMS: atom_id res chain seq x y z
N MET A 1 -14.74 -12.44 -10.96
CA MET A 1 -13.81 -12.30 -12.09
C MET A 1 -12.60 -13.18 -11.85
N ASP A 2 -12.25 -13.99 -12.82
CA ASP A 2 -11.08 -14.85 -12.67
C ASP A 2 -9.81 -14.04 -12.90
N ALA A 3 -8.77 -14.41 -12.17
CA ALA A 3 -7.47 -13.78 -12.36
C ALA A 3 -6.90 -14.18 -13.72
N GLN A 4 -6.35 -13.21 -14.44
CA GLN A 4 -5.77 -13.44 -15.76
C GLN A 4 -4.28 -13.81 -15.65
N PHE A 5 -3.73 -13.78 -14.46
CA PHE A 5 -2.32 -14.07 -14.19
C PHE A 5 -2.21 -14.50 -12.73
N THR A 6 -1.05 -14.99 -12.34
CA THR A 6 -0.76 -15.29 -10.95
C THR A 6 0.44 -14.46 -10.49
N ALA A 7 0.54 -14.29 -9.18
CA ALA A 7 1.61 -13.49 -8.62
C ALA A 7 3.00 -14.06 -8.96
N GLU A 8 3.09 -15.37 -9.11
CA GLU A 8 4.35 -16.03 -9.43
C GLU A 8 4.84 -15.71 -10.86
N ASP A 9 3.97 -15.17 -11.71
CA ASP A 9 4.36 -14.77 -13.06
C ASP A 9 5.28 -13.55 -13.05
N PHE A 10 5.41 -12.87 -11.90
CA PHE A 10 6.18 -11.66 -11.78
C PHE A 10 7.42 -11.88 -10.90
N PRO A 11 8.55 -11.23 -11.21
CA PRO A 11 9.81 -11.50 -10.52
C PRO A 11 9.77 -11.35 -8.99
N GLY A 12 9.01 -10.37 -8.48
CA GLY A 12 8.93 -10.12 -7.05
C GLY A 12 7.83 -10.89 -6.34
N GLY A 13 7.06 -11.68 -7.08
CA GLY A 13 6.00 -12.50 -6.50
C GLY A 13 4.85 -11.71 -5.90
N LEU A 14 4.12 -12.35 -5.00
CA LEU A 14 2.94 -11.77 -4.38
C LEU A 14 3.21 -10.43 -3.70
N ARG A 15 4.32 -10.36 -3.00
CA ARG A 15 4.70 -9.15 -2.27
C ARG A 15 4.82 -7.94 -3.19
N ALA A 16 5.58 -8.08 -4.27
CA ALA A 16 5.79 -6.97 -5.20
C ALA A 16 4.50 -6.59 -5.91
N CYS A 17 3.67 -7.59 -6.24
CA CYS A 17 2.38 -7.32 -6.87
C CYS A 17 1.48 -6.50 -5.95
N MET A 18 1.45 -6.82 -4.66
CA MET A 18 0.67 -6.06 -3.70
C MET A 18 1.19 -4.64 -3.55
N GLU A 19 2.50 -4.49 -3.49
CA GLU A 19 3.09 -3.15 -3.41
C GLU A 19 2.69 -2.29 -4.60
N ALA A 20 2.74 -2.86 -5.79
CA ALA A 20 2.39 -2.14 -7.00
C ALA A 20 0.93 -1.69 -7.02
N ILE A 21 0.03 -2.59 -6.61
CA ILE A 21 -1.40 -2.27 -6.56
C ILE A 21 -1.67 -1.19 -5.53
N LEU A 22 -1.11 -1.35 -4.33
CA LEU A 22 -1.35 -0.41 -3.25
C LEU A 22 -0.78 0.97 -3.56
N MET A 23 0.30 1.02 -4.33
CA MET A 23 0.91 2.28 -4.71
C MET A 23 -0.01 3.11 -5.61
N VAL A 24 -0.76 2.47 -6.49
CA VAL A 24 -1.65 3.19 -7.41
C VAL A 24 -3.09 3.31 -6.91
N ALA A 25 -3.43 2.58 -5.85
CA ALA A 25 -4.79 2.61 -5.32
C ALA A 25 -5.08 3.96 -4.67
N ASP A 26 -6.22 4.56 -5.01
CA ASP A 26 -6.63 5.83 -4.44
C ASP A 26 -7.60 5.65 -3.28
N GLN A 27 -7.92 4.41 -2.93
CA GLN A 27 -8.80 4.06 -1.83
C GLN A 27 -8.22 2.87 -1.08
N PRO A 28 -8.55 2.70 0.21
CA PRO A 28 -8.15 1.50 0.92
C PRO A 28 -8.69 0.26 0.23
N GLN A 29 -7.93 -0.83 0.27
CA GLN A 29 -8.26 -2.07 -0.42
C GLN A 29 -8.42 -3.20 0.57
N HIS A 30 -9.48 -4.00 0.41
CA HIS A 30 -9.68 -5.17 1.26
C HIS A 30 -8.84 -6.34 0.76
N ALA A 31 -8.37 -7.15 1.71
CA ALA A 31 -7.57 -8.32 1.36
C ALA A 31 -8.30 -9.26 0.40
N ALA A 32 -9.62 -9.39 0.55
CA ALA A 32 -10.41 -10.24 -0.34
C ALA A 32 -10.34 -9.78 -1.79
N ASP A 33 -10.37 -8.46 -2.02
CA ASP A 33 -10.31 -7.92 -3.36
C ASP A 33 -8.93 -8.10 -3.98
N LEU A 34 -7.89 -7.91 -3.18
CA LEU A 34 -6.52 -8.14 -3.64
C LEU A 34 -6.30 -9.61 -3.98
N ALA A 35 -6.83 -10.49 -3.12
CA ALA A 35 -6.73 -11.94 -3.34
C ALA A 35 -7.38 -12.33 -4.67
N ARG A 36 -8.55 -11.77 -4.95
CA ARG A 36 -9.27 -12.09 -6.17
C ARG A 36 -8.49 -11.66 -7.41
N VAL A 37 -7.95 -10.45 -7.39
CA VAL A 37 -7.18 -9.93 -8.52
C VAL A 37 -5.90 -10.74 -8.75
N LEU A 38 -5.26 -11.14 -7.65
CA LEU A 38 -3.96 -11.82 -7.74
C LEU A 38 -4.07 -13.34 -7.80
N GLY A 39 -5.29 -13.87 -7.73
CA GLY A 39 -5.48 -15.31 -7.86
C GLY A 39 -4.96 -16.11 -6.69
N VAL A 40 -5.01 -15.55 -5.48
CA VAL A 40 -4.58 -16.24 -4.26
C VAL A 40 -5.73 -16.31 -3.27
N GLY A 41 -5.57 -17.11 -2.21
CA GLY A 41 -6.57 -17.18 -1.15
C GLY A 41 -6.57 -15.92 -0.29
N GLU A 42 -7.71 -15.61 0.31
CA GLU A 42 -7.82 -14.42 1.15
C GLU A 42 -6.86 -14.46 2.33
N GLN A 43 -6.71 -15.64 2.96
CA GLN A 43 -5.79 -15.78 4.08
C GLN A 43 -4.33 -15.55 3.66
N GLU A 44 -3.98 -16.04 2.49
CA GLU A 44 -2.64 -15.83 1.94
C GLU A 44 -2.39 -14.35 1.69
N ALA A 45 -3.38 -13.66 1.13
CA ALA A 45 -3.26 -12.22 0.88
C ALA A 45 -3.13 -11.46 2.19
N ARG A 46 -3.93 -11.81 3.19
CA ARG A 46 -3.90 -11.17 4.49
C ARG A 46 -2.55 -11.36 5.18
N ALA A 47 -2.03 -12.59 5.13
CA ALA A 47 -0.73 -12.88 5.73
C ALA A 47 0.39 -12.08 5.05
N ALA A 48 0.32 -11.95 3.73
CA ALA A 48 1.31 -11.17 2.99
C ALA A 48 1.26 -9.70 3.37
N LEU A 49 0.05 -9.15 3.51
CA LEU A 49 -0.12 -7.75 3.90
C LEU A 49 0.44 -7.50 5.31
N GLU A 50 0.20 -8.42 6.24
CA GLU A 50 0.73 -8.31 7.60
C GLU A 50 2.26 -8.34 7.59
N ARG A 51 2.85 -9.20 6.77
CA ARG A 51 4.31 -9.28 6.66
C ARG A 51 4.89 -8.00 6.08
N LEU A 52 4.22 -7.42 5.07
CA LEU A 52 4.67 -6.15 4.50
C LEU A 52 4.63 -5.04 5.54
N ARG A 53 3.54 -4.97 6.29
CA ARG A 53 3.40 -3.96 7.35
C ARG A 53 4.53 -4.05 8.36
N SER A 54 4.77 -5.26 8.86
CA SER A 54 5.83 -5.49 9.83
C SER A 54 7.20 -5.14 9.27
N GLN A 55 7.45 -5.50 8.02
CA GLN A 55 8.74 -5.23 7.40
C GLN A 55 9.00 -3.73 7.26
N TYR A 56 7.99 -2.97 6.82
CA TYR A 56 8.15 -1.52 6.70
C TYR A 56 8.38 -0.88 8.06
N ASP A 57 7.72 -1.39 9.11
CA ASP A 57 7.91 -0.88 10.45
C ASP A 57 9.32 -1.18 10.95
N GLU A 58 9.83 -2.40 10.72
CA GLU A 58 11.17 -2.78 11.14
C GLU A 58 12.24 -1.99 10.41
N GLU A 59 12.03 -1.70 9.13
CA GLU A 59 12.99 -0.97 8.31
C GLU A 59 12.96 0.53 8.58
N GLY A 60 11.99 1.01 9.33
CA GLY A 60 11.88 2.43 9.65
C GLY A 60 11.60 3.30 8.45
N ARG A 61 10.76 2.81 7.52
CA ARG A 61 10.41 3.56 6.33
C ARG A 61 9.60 4.80 6.68
N GLY A 62 9.67 5.82 5.85
CA GLY A 62 8.86 7.02 6.03
C GLY A 62 7.38 6.80 5.76
N PHE A 63 7.03 5.69 5.15
CA PHE A 63 5.65 5.30 4.89
C PHE A 63 5.31 4.03 5.67
N GLU A 64 4.01 3.80 5.84
CA GLU A 64 3.52 2.61 6.51
C GLU A 64 2.39 1.99 5.71
N LEU A 65 2.11 0.73 5.99
CA LEU A 65 0.93 0.07 5.43
C LEU A 65 -0.12 0.05 6.53
N ARG A 66 -1.15 0.86 6.36
CA ARG A 66 -2.19 1.06 7.37
C ARG A 66 -3.35 0.11 7.12
N HIS A 67 -3.86 -0.49 8.20
CA HIS A 67 -5.02 -1.38 8.12
C HIS A 67 -6.15 -0.78 8.96
N THR A 68 -7.25 -0.45 8.32
CA THR A 68 -8.43 0.12 8.98
C THR A 68 -9.65 -0.68 8.59
N ALA A 69 -10.82 -0.30 9.13
CA ALA A 69 -12.07 -0.94 8.75
C ALA A 69 -12.36 -0.81 7.26
N ARG A 70 -11.78 0.20 6.60
CA ARG A 70 -11.96 0.43 5.17
C ARG A 70 -11.00 -0.38 4.30
N GLY A 71 -9.99 -0.99 4.90
CA GLY A 71 -9.03 -1.80 4.19
C GLY A 71 -7.59 -1.38 4.41
N TRP A 72 -6.73 -1.80 3.51
CA TRP A 72 -5.29 -1.57 3.57
C TRP A 72 -4.89 -0.44 2.64
N GLN A 73 -3.97 0.41 3.10
CA GLN A 73 -3.59 1.60 2.34
C GLN A 73 -2.21 2.09 2.77
N PHE A 74 -1.41 2.54 1.81
CA PHE A 74 -0.16 3.24 2.14
C PHE A 74 -0.47 4.63 2.67
N ALA A 75 0.35 5.07 3.62
CA ALA A 75 0.26 6.42 4.16
C ALA A 75 1.64 6.83 4.66
N SER A 76 1.92 8.11 4.67
CA SER A 76 3.14 8.59 5.32
C SER A 76 2.95 8.47 6.83
N ARG A 77 4.04 8.22 7.56
CA ARG A 77 3.95 8.08 9.01
C ARG A 77 3.75 9.42 9.65
N ALA A 78 2.95 9.44 10.72
CA ALA A 78 2.63 10.68 11.43
C ALA A 78 3.88 11.41 11.92
N GLN A 79 4.93 10.69 12.26
CA GLN A 79 6.17 11.30 12.75
C GLN A 79 6.88 12.15 11.71
N TYR A 80 6.48 12.03 10.44
CA TYR A 80 7.07 12.83 9.36
C TYR A 80 6.11 13.89 8.84
N GLU A 81 5.03 14.14 9.57
CA GLU A 81 4.02 15.10 9.14
C GLU A 81 4.60 16.49 8.86
N GLN A 82 5.55 16.91 9.67
CA GLN A 82 6.15 18.23 9.50
C GLN A 82 6.88 18.36 8.16
N VAL A 83 7.60 17.30 7.78
CA VAL A 83 8.32 17.28 6.51
C VAL A 83 7.33 17.28 5.34
N VAL A 84 6.28 16.47 5.45
CA VAL A 84 5.27 16.38 4.38
C VAL A 84 4.53 17.72 4.24
N SER A 85 4.16 18.34 5.37
CA SER A 85 3.47 19.61 5.35
C SER A 85 4.35 20.71 4.72
N ALA A 86 5.63 20.72 5.04
CA ALA A 86 6.55 21.68 4.46
C ALA A 86 6.61 21.54 2.93
N PHE A 87 6.64 20.33 2.45
CA PHE A 87 6.64 20.06 1.02
C PHE A 87 5.37 20.56 0.34
N VAL A 88 4.23 20.28 0.96
CA VAL A 88 2.93 20.71 0.42
C VAL A 88 2.80 22.22 0.40
N THR A 89 3.20 22.90 1.49
CA THR A 89 3.08 24.36 1.58
C THR A 89 4.06 25.08 0.66
N ASP A 90 5.07 24.39 0.16
CA ASP A 90 6.03 24.95 -0.78
C ASP A 90 5.52 24.95 -2.23
N GLY A 91 4.23 24.74 -2.44
CA GLY A 91 3.63 24.80 -3.76
C GLY A 91 3.82 23.56 -4.61
N GLN A 92 4.12 22.41 -4.00
CA GLN A 92 4.37 21.18 -4.71
C GLN A 92 3.15 20.25 -4.79
N THR A 93 1.98 20.78 -4.45
CA THR A 93 0.75 19.98 -4.33
C THR A 93 0.43 19.19 -5.61
N ALA A 94 0.63 19.81 -6.77
CA ALA A 94 0.30 19.17 -8.04
C ALA A 94 1.21 17.97 -8.36
N ARG A 95 2.31 17.80 -7.62
CA ARG A 95 3.28 16.74 -7.87
C ARG A 95 3.17 15.58 -6.86
N LEU A 96 2.23 15.67 -5.93
CA LEU A 96 2.08 14.65 -4.91
C LEU A 96 1.42 13.42 -5.47
N SER A 97 1.85 12.25 -5.00
CA SER A 97 1.16 11.00 -5.28
C SER A 97 -0.12 10.95 -4.48
N GLN A 98 -1.05 10.08 -4.89
CA GLN A 98 -2.30 9.92 -4.18
C GLN A 98 -2.09 9.52 -2.73
N ALA A 99 -1.12 8.63 -2.48
CA ALA A 99 -0.82 8.18 -1.13
C ALA A 99 -0.39 9.34 -0.23
N ALA A 100 0.42 10.26 -0.74
CA ALA A 100 0.87 11.42 0.03
C ALA A 100 -0.29 12.37 0.33
N LEU A 101 -1.18 12.58 -0.64
CA LEU A 101 -2.34 13.45 -0.46
C LEU A 101 -3.26 12.92 0.62
N GLU A 102 -3.47 11.62 0.66
CA GLU A 102 -4.36 11.01 1.64
C GLU A 102 -3.78 11.03 3.05
N ALA A 103 -2.49 11.18 3.19
CA ALA A 103 -1.84 11.26 4.49
C ALA A 103 -1.98 12.63 5.14
N LEU A 104 -2.37 13.61 4.38
CA LEU A 104 -2.54 14.97 4.87
C LEU A 104 -3.97 15.20 5.37
#